data_7237f0d622397defc254ec100aa53d12
#
_entry.id   7237f0d622397defc254ec100aa53d12
#
_cell.length_a   1.000
_cell.length_b   1.000
_cell.length_c   1.000
_cell.angle_alpha   90.00
_cell.angle_beta   90.00
_cell.angle_gamma   90.00
#
_symmetry.space_group_name_H-M   'P 1'
#
loop_
_entity.id
_entity.type
_entity.pdbx_description
1 polymer ?
#
loop_
_entity_poly.entity_id
_entity_poly.type
_entity_poly.pdbx_seq_one_letter_code
_entity_poly.pdbx_strand_id
1 'polypeptide(L)'
;EYSRGLWPESGEPDSLAYGLGWDNMEWYPFCQSDIQALVKGGDTLYYHAGLVVLPEYDMAAAVVSSGGVSTYDQLAANQILIAALAEEGVTVDQTVKALPAAESAAMPAEQLENAGYYGSTSAQYQVDIQADGTLTMSYLNYPTSIPAQTFTYCSDGSFRDSTGLSYISFVKERNGQTYLYQQAVSPLPGLGALPIANYAAVKLP
;
A
#
# COMPACT_ATOMS: atom_id res chain seq x y z
N GLU A 1 4.34 11.15 -18.29
CA GLU A 1 4.89 9.82 -18.04
C GLU A 1 3.80 8.89 -17.56
N TYR A 2 3.78 7.65 -18.02
CA TYR A 2 2.72 6.70 -17.69
C TYR A 2 3.16 5.84 -16.51
N SER A 3 2.26 5.62 -15.55
CA SER A 3 2.45 4.56 -14.57
C SER A 3 2.54 3.21 -15.28
N ARG A 4 3.36 2.33 -14.75
CA ARG A 4 3.49 0.97 -15.28
C ARG A 4 3.19 -0.01 -14.18
N GLY A 5 2.13 -0.77 -14.33
CA GLY A 5 1.83 -1.88 -13.45
C GLY A 5 2.97 -2.88 -13.44
N LEU A 6 3.24 -3.42 -12.26
CA LEU A 6 4.20 -4.51 -12.12
C LEU A 6 3.69 -5.79 -12.79
N TRP A 7 2.37 -5.91 -12.92
CA TRP A 7 1.68 -7.12 -13.39
C TRP A 7 0.58 -6.79 -14.39
N PRO A 8 0.94 -6.33 -15.61
CA PRO A 8 -0.04 -5.95 -16.63
C PRO A 8 -0.89 -7.13 -17.11
N GLU A 9 -0.50 -8.35 -16.80
CA GLU A 9 -1.18 -9.55 -17.21
C GLU A 9 -2.46 -9.83 -16.44
N SER A 10 -2.59 -9.37 -15.20
CA SER A 10 -3.76 -9.61 -14.35
C SER A 10 -5.01 -8.91 -14.85
N GLY A 11 -4.85 -7.83 -15.62
CA GLY A 11 -5.97 -7.00 -16.07
C GLY A 11 -6.55 -6.09 -14.97
N GLU A 12 -6.00 -6.15 -13.76
CA GLU A 12 -6.35 -5.25 -12.67
C GLU A 12 -5.75 -3.85 -12.91
N PRO A 13 -6.41 -2.79 -12.46
CA PRO A 13 -5.85 -1.46 -12.49
C PRO A 13 -4.48 -1.44 -11.78
N ASP A 14 -3.56 -0.64 -12.27
CA ASP A 14 -2.27 -0.43 -11.63
C ASP A 14 -2.44 0.31 -10.30
N SER A 15 -2.72 -0.46 -9.27
CA SER A 15 -2.95 0.05 -7.92
C SER A 15 -1.67 0.53 -7.22
N LEU A 16 -0.51 0.26 -7.81
CA LEU A 16 0.77 0.74 -7.29
C LEU A 16 1.19 2.07 -7.91
N ALA A 17 0.59 2.44 -9.03
CA ALA A 17 0.81 3.71 -9.74
C ALA A 17 2.31 4.05 -9.92
N TYR A 18 3.14 3.06 -10.26
CA TYR A 18 4.56 3.27 -10.51
C TYR A 18 4.80 4.10 -11.79
N GLY A 19 5.76 5.01 -11.72
CA GLY A 19 6.27 5.73 -12.89
C GLY A 19 7.68 5.28 -13.29
N LEU A 20 8.18 5.80 -14.42
CA LEU A 20 9.59 5.65 -14.79
C LEU A 20 10.47 6.49 -13.83
N GLY A 21 11.10 5.80 -12.87
CA GLY A 21 11.91 6.44 -11.83
C GLY A 21 11.13 7.01 -10.66
N TRP A 22 9.81 6.87 -10.63
CA TRP A 22 8.95 7.29 -9.52
C TRP A 22 8.39 6.09 -8.79
N ASP A 23 8.37 6.14 -7.46
CA ASP A 23 7.81 5.08 -6.62
C ASP A 23 6.28 5.11 -6.63
N ASN A 24 5.69 6.30 -6.82
CA ASN A 24 4.26 6.47 -7.01
C ASN A 24 3.98 7.76 -7.78
N MET A 25 2.94 7.79 -8.61
CA MET A 25 2.49 8.93 -9.41
C MET A 25 1.07 9.40 -9.06
N GLU A 26 0.39 8.69 -8.17
CA GLU A 26 -0.95 8.99 -7.65
C GLU A 26 -0.90 9.04 -6.11
N TRP A 27 0.01 9.87 -5.60
CA TRP A 27 0.35 9.84 -4.18
C TRP A 27 -0.72 10.46 -3.30
N TYR A 28 -1.08 9.73 -2.25
CA TYR A 28 -1.96 10.21 -1.19
C TYR A 28 -1.28 11.31 -0.34
N PRO A 29 -1.98 12.38 0.09
CA PRO A 29 -3.41 12.65 -0.09
C PRO A 29 -3.76 13.41 -1.38
N PHE A 30 -2.81 13.84 -2.16
CA PHE A 30 -2.98 14.71 -3.32
C PHE A 30 -3.93 14.14 -4.37
N CYS A 31 -3.85 12.83 -4.64
CA CYS A 31 -4.74 12.13 -5.59
C CYS A 31 -6.23 12.21 -5.21
N GLN A 32 -6.56 12.44 -3.93
CA GLN A 32 -7.95 12.63 -3.49
C GLN A 32 -8.54 14.00 -3.89
N SER A 33 -7.69 14.92 -4.29
CA SER A 33 -8.03 16.27 -4.72
C SER A 33 -7.69 16.49 -6.19
N ASP A 34 -7.57 15.41 -6.97
CA ASP A 34 -7.20 15.42 -8.39
C ASP A 34 -5.87 16.15 -8.67
N ILE A 35 -4.96 16.16 -7.70
CA ILE A 35 -3.61 16.72 -7.82
C ILE A 35 -2.62 15.61 -8.09
N GLN A 36 -1.92 15.69 -9.23
CA GLN A 36 -0.83 14.75 -9.51
C GLN A 36 0.35 15.01 -8.57
N ALA A 37 0.79 13.97 -7.86
CA ALA A 37 1.97 14.02 -7.02
C ALA A 37 2.91 12.86 -7.36
N LEU A 38 4.14 13.20 -7.70
CA LEU A 38 5.21 12.25 -8.04
C LEU A 38 6.09 12.07 -6.81
N VAL A 39 6.32 10.83 -6.43
CA VAL A 39 7.05 10.51 -5.20
C VAL A 39 8.24 9.62 -5.47
N LYS A 40 9.37 9.96 -4.84
CA LYS A 40 10.56 9.12 -4.83
C LYS A 40 11.15 9.05 -3.43
N GLY A 41 11.35 7.86 -2.93
CA GLY A 41 12.12 7.59 -1.73
C GLY A 41 13.56 7.17 -2.05
N GLY A 42 14.42 7.28 -1.07
CA GLY A 42 15.77 6.74 -1.14
C GLY A 42 16.26 6.39 0.27
N ASP A 43 16.71 5.16 0.45
CA ASP A 43 17.21 4.67 1.71
C ASP A 43 18.63 4.13 1.56
N THR A 44 19.50 4.55 2.48
CA THR A 44 20.79 3.95 2.73
C THR A 44 20.80 3.36 4.13
N LEU A 45 21.93 2.84 4.58
CA LEU A 45 22.03 2.28 5.92
C LEU A 45 21.78 3.33 7.02
N TYR A 46 22.12 4.59 6.79
CA TYR A 46 22.08 5.67 7.80
C TYR A 46 21.28 6.89 7.38
N TYR A 47 21.10 7.10 6.10
CA TYR A 47 20.44 8.29 5.56
C TYR A 47 19.27 7.91 4.68
N HIS A 48 18.24 8.69 4.80
CA HIS A 48 16.96 8.51 4.12
C HIS A 48 16.57 9.82 3.45
N ALA A 49 15.82 9.75 2.38
CA ALA A 49 15.33 10.93 1.67
C ALA A 49 13.95 10.67 1.09
N GLY A 50 13.08 11.65 1.16
CA GLY A 50 11.79 11.70 0.49
C GLY A 50 11.73 12.92 -0.42
N LEU A 51 11.30 12.72 -1.66
CA LEU A 51 11.01 13.76 -2.63
C LEU A 51 9.56 13.64 -3.07
N VAL A 52 8.83 14.75 -3.01
CA VAL A 52 7.48 14.87 -3.55
C VAL A 52 7.45 16.07 -4.50
N VAL A 53 6.90 15.87 -5.68
CA VAL A 53 6.80 16.91 -6.72
C VAL A 53 5.34 17.04 -7.16
N LEU A 54 4.85 18.26 -7.23
CA LEU A 54 3.54 18.62 -7.76
C LEU A 54 3.73 19.39 -9.08
N PRO A 55 3.77 18.70 -10.23
CA PRO A 55 4.15 19.32 -11.50
C PRO A 55 3.20 20.46 -11.93
N GLU A 56 1.90 20.32 -11.63
CA GLU A 56 0.86 21.29 -12.03
C GLU A 56 0.95 22.61 -11.23
N TYR A 57 1.65 22.59 -10.10
CA TYR A 57 1.83 23.74 -9.22
C TYR A 57 3.26 24.27 -9.21
N ASP A 58 4.17 23.70 -10.01
CA ASP A 58 5.60 24.02 -10.00
C ASP A 58 6.23 23.94 -8.58
N MET A 59 5.72 23.01 -7.75
CA MET A 59 6.15 22.84 -6.37
C MET A 59 6.88 21.51 -6.19
N ALA A 60 7.88 21.53 -5.33
CA ALA A 60 8.55 20.32 -4.86
C ALA A 60 9.02 20.47 -3.42
N ALA A 61 9.00 19.39 -2.66
CA ALA A 61 9.60 19.32 -1.34
C ALA A 61 10.50 18.10 -1.23
N ALA A 62 11.67 18.27 -0.64
CA ALA A 62 12.59 17.20 -0.32
C ALA A 62 12.96 17.26 1.17
N VAL A 63 12.90 16.10 1.81
CA VAL A 63 13.30 15.93 3.21
C VAL A 63 14.38 14.87 3.27
N VAL A 64 15.39 15.10 4.08
CA VAL A 64 16.50 14.16 4.30
C VAL A 64 16.68 13.98 5.79
N SER A 65 16.79 12.74 6.21
CA SER A 65 16.96 12.39 7.62
C SER A 65 18.10 11.39 7.83
N SER A 66 18.52 11.25 9.09
CA SER A 66 19.38 10.16 9.55
C SER A 66 18.61 9.34 10.59
N GLY A 67 18.41 8.06 10.32
CA GLY A 67 17.55 7.18 11.11
C GLY A 67 16.08 7.24 10.67
N GLY A 68 15.38 6.13 10.78
CA GLY A 68 14.01 5.98 10.28
C GLY A 68 13.98 5.32 8.90
N VAL A 69 13.10 5.78 8.06
CA VAL A 69 12.93 5.32 6.66
C VAL A 69 12.42 6.47 5.79
N SER A 70 12.72 6.43 4.50
CA SER A 70 12.33 7.48 3.52
C SER A 70 10.83 7.76 3.49
N THR A 71 10.00 6.81 3.89
CA THR A 71 8.54 6.99 3.98
C THR A 71 8.16 8.13 4.93
N TYR A 72 8.84 8.28 6.07
CA TYR A 72 8.57 9.40 6.98
C TYR A 72 9.02 10.74 6.38
N ASP A 73 10.11 10.74 5.63
CA ASP A 73 10.57 11.92 4.90
C ASP A 73 9.57 12.33 3.81
N GLN A 74 8.99 11.37 3.10
CA GLN A 74 7.93 11.60 2.12
C GLN A 74 6.68 12.21 2.79
N LEU A 75 6.26 11.68 3.94
CA LEU A 75 5.11 12.23 4.68
C LEU A 75 5.38 13.65 5.19
N ALA A 76 6.60 13.93 5.64
CA ALA A 76 6.98 15.29 6.03
C ALA A 76 6.98 16.24 4.81
N ALA A 77 7.47 15.79 3.65
CA ALA A 77 7.40 16.54 2.41
C ALA A 77 5.94 16.82 1.99
N ASN A 78 5.03 15.85 2.18
CA ASN A 78 3.59 16.07 1.97
C ASN A 78 3.07 17.25 2.79
N GLN A 79 3.36 17.29 4.10
CA GLN A 79 2.86 18.35 4.97
C GLN A 79 3.40 19.73 4.58
N ILE A 80 4.64 19.80 4.12
CA ILE A 80 5.24 21.04 3.59
C ILE A 80 4.46 21.51 2.36
N LEU A 81 4.19 20.61 1.42
CA LEU A 81 3.48 20.96 0.19
C LEU A 81 2.00 21.29 0.44
N ILE A 82 1.34 20.57 1.36
CA ILE A 82 -0.03 20.89 1.76
C ILE A 82 -0.12 22.31 2.34
N ALA A 83 0.84 22.68 3.19
CA ALA A 83 0.90 24.03 3.73
C ALA A 83 1.15 25.09 2.64
N ALA A 84 2.05 24.81 1.69
CA ALA A 84 2.33 25.71 0.57
C ALA A 84 1.10 25.88 -0.35
N LEU A 85 0.39 24.79 -0.67
CA LEU A 85 -0.84 24.82 -1.46
C LEU A 85 -1.94 25.65 -0.75
N ALA A 86 -2.02 25.54 0.59
CA ALA A 86 -3.01 26.31 1.35
C ALA A 86 -2.76 27.83 1.26
N GLU A 87 -1.51 28.28 1.19
CA GLU A 87 -1.17 29.68 0.96
C GLU A 87 -1.60 30.16 -0.45
N GLU A 88 -1.61 29.25 -1.42
CA GLU A 88 -2.15 29.51 -2.78
C GLU A 88 -3.67 29.34 -2.86
N GLY A 89 -4.36 29.07 -1.74
CA GLY A 89 -5.81 28.89 -1.67
C GLY A 89 -6.30 27.51 -2.12
N VAL A 90 -5.41 26.54 -2.28
CA VAL A 90 -5.74 25.17 -2.67
C VAL A 90 -5.88 24.29 -1.43
N THR A 91 -7.00 23.60 -1.31
CA THR A 91 -7.28 22.68 -0.19
C THR A 91 -7.06 21.24 -0.64
N VAL A 92 -6.27 20.49 0.12
CA VAL A 92 -6.04 19.06 -0.10
C VAL A 92 -6.92 18.26 0.87
N ASP A 93 -7.71 17.34 0.35
CA ASP A 93 -8.50 16.40 1.17
C ASP A 93 -7.56 15.36 1.81
N GLN A 94 -7.37 15.48 3.10
CA GLN A 94 -6.53 14.56 3.90
C GLN A 94 -7.36 13.51 4.64
N THR A 95 -8.64 13.39 4.33
CA THR A 95 -9.52 12.44 5.00
C THR A 95 -9.09 11.01 4.68
N VAL A 96 -8.79 10.23 5.70
CA VAL A 96 -8.54 8.79 5.51
C VAL A 96 -9.86 8.13 5.15
N LYS A 97 -10.00 7.75 3.88
CA LYS A 97 -11.17 7.03 3.41
C LYS A 97 -10.98 5.56 3.69
N ALA A 98 -11.87 4.98 4.48
CA ALA A 98 -11.96 3.53 4.59
C ALA A 98 -12.23 2.94 3.20
N LEU A 99 -11.69 1.75 2.96
CA LEU A 99 -12.04 0.98 1.77
C LEU A 99 -13.57 0.77 1.72
N PRO A 100 -14.16 0.66 0.54
CA PRO A 100 -15.59 0.42 0.44
C PRO A 100 -16.00 -0.74 1.35
N ALA A 101 -17.07 -0.56 2.11
CA ALA A 101 -17.57 -1.60 2.99
C ALA A 101 -17.89 -2.84 2.15
N ALA A 102 -17.33 -3.99 2.53
CA ALA A 102 -17.70 -5.26 1.94
C ALA A 102 -18.45 -6.09 2.99
N GLU A 103 -19.52 -6.73 2.53
CA GLU A 103 -20.30 -7.61 3.40
C GLU A 103 -19.59 -8.95 3.56
N SER A 104 -19.58 -9.48 4.78
CA SER A 104 -19.10 -10.85 5.02
C SER A 104 -19.91 -11.85 4.22
N ALA A 105 -19.25 -12.84 3.65
CA ALA A 105 -19.89 -13.86 2.83
C ALA A 105 -19.38 -15.27 3.17
N ALA A 106 -20.13 -16.27 2.77
CA ALA A 106 -19.64 -17.65 2.82
C ALA A 106 -18.46 -17.80 1.87
N MET A 107 -17.33 -18.21 2.41
CA MET A 107 -16.09 -18.36 1.64
C MET A 107 -16.14 -19.60 0.76
N PRO A 108 -15.87 -19.52 -0.55
CA PRO A 108 -15.68 -20.67 -1.41
C PRO A 108 -14.51 -21.54 -0.95
N ALA A 109 -14.65 -22.87 -1.02
CA ALA A 109 -13.64 -23.81 -0.50
C ALA A 109 -12.28 -23.68 -1.20
N GLU A 110 -12.26 -23.26 -2.46
CA GLU A 110 -11.05 -23.00 -3.24
C GLU A 110 -10.14 -21.92 -2.66
N GLN A 111 -10.67 -21.01 -1.85
CA GLN A 111 -9.86 -20.01 -1.17
C GLN A 111 -8.89 -20.63 -0.16
N LEU A 112 -9.18 -21.82 0.36
CA LEU A 112 -8.27 -22.55 1.24
C LEU A 112 -6.95 -22.90 0.55
N GLU A 113 -6.94 -23.03 -0.77
CA GLU A 113 -5.73 -23.30 -1.54
C GLU A 113 -4.73 -22.13 -1.49
N ASN A 114 -5.17 -20.94 -1.09
CA ASN A 114 -4.31 -19.77 -0.93
C ASN A 114 -3.56 -19.76 0.40
N ALA A 115 -3.89 -20.62 1.35
CA ALA A 115 -3.08 -20.77 2.56
C ALA A 115 -1.66 -21.23 2.25
N GLY A 116 -0.67 -20.78 3.02
CA GLY A 116 0.73 -21.16 2.85
C GLY A 116 1.70 -20.02 3.11
N TYR A 117 2.90 -20.15 2.56
CA TYR A 117 3.96 -19.18 2.71
C TYR A 117 4.05 -18.28 1.48
N TYR A 118 4.29 -17.01 1.73
CA TYR A 118 4.48 -15.99 0.69
C TYR A 118 5.78 -15.24 0.91
N GLY A 119 6.46 -14.87 -0.15
CA GLY A 119 7.72 -14.16 -0.06
C GLY A 119 7.89 -13.08 -1.12
N SER A 120 8.54 -12.01 -0.70
CA SER A 120 9.06 -10.95 -1.57
C SER A 120 10.54 -10.71 -1.24
N THR A 121 11.16 -9.75 -1.88
CA THR A 121 12.55 -9.34 -1.57
C THR A 121 12.70 -8.74 -0.17
N SER A 122 11.62 -8.24 0.41
CA SER A 122 11.64 -7.49 1.67
C SER A 122 10.86 -8.16 2.81
N ALA A 123 9.92 -9.06 2.51
CA ALA A 123 9.05 -9.63 3.52
C ALA A 123 8.70 -11.09 3.23
N GLN A 124 8.49 -11.85 4.30
CA GLN A 124 7.97 -13.21 4.26
C GLN A 124 6.74 -13.29 5.17
N TYR A 125 5.71 -13.96 4.67
CA TYR A 125 4.43 -14.10 5.37
C TYR A 125 4.03 -15.57 5.47
N GLN A 126 3.43 -15.92 6.60
CA GLN A 126 2.59 -17.11 6.72
C GLN A 126 1.12 -16.65 6.64
N VAL A 127 0.36 -17.30 5.79
CA VAL A 127 -1.07 -17.08 5.59
C VAL A 127 -1.81 -18.35 5.95
N ASP A 128 -2.63 -18.28 6.97
CA ASP A 128 -3.52 -19.34 7.40
C ASP A 128 -4.97 -18.95 7.07
N ILE A 129 -5.71 -19.82 6.37
CA ILE A 129 -7.11 -19.58 6.01
C ILE A 129 -7.95 -20.70 6.58
N GLN A 130 -9.01 -20.35 7.28
CA GLN A 130 -9.93 -21.28 7.90
C GLN A 130 -11.23 -21.40 7.10
N ALA A 131 -11.92 -22.52 7.25
CA ALA A 131 -13.16 -22.78 6.51
C ALA A 131 -14.31 -21.81 6.85
N ASP A 132 -14.22 -21.13 7.97
CA ASP A 132 -15.19 -20.09 8.38
C ASP A 132 -14.97 -18.73 7.69
N GLY A 133 -13.94 -18.63 6.83
CA GLY A 133 -13.58 -17.40 6.11
C GLY A 133 -12.62 -16.49 6.89
N THR A 134 -12.05 -16.97 8.00
CA THR A 134 -11.01 -16.22 8.72
C THR A 134 -9.66 -16.45 8.06
N LEU A 135 -8.94 -15.36 7.75
CA LEU A 135 -7.55 -15.35 7.32
C LEU A 135 -6.68 -14.73 8.40
N THR A 136 -5.57 -15.39 8.73
CA THR A 136 -4.53 -14.84 9.60
C THR A 136 -3.23 -14.70 8.83
N MET A 137 -2.62 -13.51 8.83
CA MET A 137 -1.33 -13.23 8.21
C MET A 137 -0.30 -12.89 9.27
N SER A 138 0.81 -13.63 9.28
CA SER A 138 1.93 -13.44 10.20
C SER A 138 3.20 -13.10 9.44
N TYR A 139 3.97 -12.13 9.94
CA TYR A 139 5.29 -11.80 9.40
C TYR A 139 6.35 -12.73 9.97
N LEU A 140 7.21 -13.30 9.13
CA LEU A 140 8.20 -14.31 9.54
C LEU A 140 9.61 -13.76 9.73
N ASN A 141 9.98 -12.71 9.01
CA ASN A 141 11.35 -12.20 8.95
C ASN A 141 11.54 -10.84 9.64
N TYR A 142 10.56 -10.39 10.40
CA TYR A 142 10.72 -9.18 11.21
C TYR A 142 11.17 -9.53 12.64
N PRO A 143 12.17 -8.82 13.18
CA PRO A 143 12.55 -9.00 14.57
C PRO A 143 11.40 -8.52 15.46
N THR A 144 10.87 -9.43 16.23
CA THR A 144 9.92 -9.26 17.32
C THR A 144 8.58 -8.60 17.01
N SER A 145 7.56 -9.43 17.07
CA SER A 145 6.19 -9.08 17.48
C SER A 145 5.45 -8.02 16.69
N ILE A 146 5.51 -8.06 15.34
CA ILE A 146 4.36 -7.55 14.62
C ILE A 146 3.23 -8.55 14.90
N PRO A 147 2.15 -8.13 15.57
CA PRO A 147 1.03 -9.05 15.82
C PRO A 147 0.49 -9.61 14.52
N ALA A 148 0.08 -10.86 14.53
CA ALA A 148 -0.63 -11.43 13.40
C ALA A 148 -1.88 -10.61 13.11
N GLN A 149 -2.12 -10.34 11.82
CA GLN A 149 -3.28 -9.60 11.34
C GLN A 149 -4.38 -10.60 10.99
N THR A 150 -5.61 -10.26 11.36
CA THR A 150 -6.78 -11.10 11.09
C THR A 150 -7.74 -10.39 10.15
N PHE A 151 -8.25 -11.13 9.18
CA PHE A 151 -9.15 -10.66 8.14
C PHE A 151 -10.33 -11.61 8.00
N THR A 152 -11.44 -11.10 7.50
CA THR A 152 -12.67 -11.87 7.22
C THR A 152 -12.97 -11.83 5.73
N TYR A 153 -13.35 -12.96 5.17
CA TYR A 153 -13.76 -13.08 3.77
C TYR A 153 -15.03 -12.28 3.50
N CYS A 154 -15.04 -11.57 2.37
CA CYS A 154 -16.11 -10.67 1.97
C CYS A 154 -16.70 -11.04 0.60
N SER A 155 -17.89 -10.50 0.32
CA SER A 155 -18.66 -10.80 -0.90
C SER A 155 -17.98 -10.40 -2.21
N ASP A 156 -17.00 -9.49 -2.15
CA ASP A 156 -16.20 -9.07 -3.29
C ASP A 156 -14.99 -9.98 -3.58
N GLY A 157 -14.83 -11.07 -2.82
CA GLY A 157 -13.73 -12.02 -2.97
C GLY A 157 -12.46 -11.63 -2.20
N SER A 158 -12.46 -10.49 -1.51
CA SER A 158 -11.34 -10.05 -0.69
C SER A 158 -11.48 -10.51 0.77
N PHE A 159 -10.36 -10.45 1.51
CA PHE A 159 -10.33 -10.60 2.95
C PHE A 159 -10.07 -9.23 3.56
N ARG A 160 -10.93 -8.74 4.46
CA ARG A 160 -10.83 -7.40 5.07
C ARG A 160 -10.62 -7.47 6.57
N ASP A 161 -9.84 -6.55 7.09
CA ASP A 161 -9.69 -6.37 8.52
C ASP A 161 -10.95 -5.74 9.15
N SER A 162 -11.03 -5.76 10.47
CA SER A 162 -12.19 -5.23 11.21
C SER A 162 -12.31 -3.69 11.13
N THR A 163 -11.26 -2.99 10.71
CA THR A 163 -11.26 -1.52 10.58
C THR A 163 -11.72 -1.06 9.21
N GLY A 164 -11.73 -1.93 8.20
CA GLY A 164 -11.95 -1.59 6.80
C GLY A 164 -10.80 -0.79 6.17
N LEU A 165 -9.66 -0.72 6.85
CA LEU A 165 -8.48 0.02 6.36
C LEU A 165 -7.46 -0.89 5.65
N SER A 166 -7.64 -2.20 5.71
CA SER A 166 -6.77 -3.15 5.04
C SER A 166 -7.56 -4.29 4.42
N TYR A 167 -7.16 -4.68 3.21
CA TYR A 167 -7.65 -5.90 2.59
C TYR A 167 -6.53 -6.70 1.93
N ILE A 168 -6.78 -8.00 1.77
CA ILE A 168 -5.94 -8.96 1.06
C ILE A 168 -6.76 -9.64 -0.02
N SER A 169 -6.17 -9.84 -1.19
CA SER A 169 -6.67 -10.70 -2.24
C SER A 169 -5.54 -11.55 -2.81
N PHE A 170 -5.91 -12.60 -3.53
CA PHE A 170 -4.96 -13.51 -4.19
C PHE A 170 -5.21 -13.50 -5.68
N VAL A 171 -4.14 -13.34 -6.45
CA VAL A 171 -4.19 -13.29 -7.90
C VAL A 171 -3.30 -14.39 -8.47
N LYS A 172 -3.87 -15.23 -9.34
CA LYS A 172 -3.11 -16.22 -10.09
C LYS A 172 -2.72 -15.62 -11.43
N GLU A 173 -1.44 -15.38 -11.61
CA GLU A 173 -0.88 -14.76 -12.80
C GLU A 173 -0.67 -15.76 -13.93
N ARG A 174 -0.41 -15.25 -15.15
CA ARG A 174 -0.17 -16.08 -16.36
C ARG A 174 1.03 -17.01 -16.24
N ASN A 175 1.99 -16.68 -15.39
CA ASN A 175 3.12 -17.54 -15.07
C ASN A 175 2.72 -18.75 -14.19
N GLY A 176 1.44 -18.87 -13.83
CA GLY A 176 0.89 -19.94 -13.01
C GLY A 176 1.13 -19.79 -11.51
N GLN A 177 1.81 -18.73 -11.07
CA GLN A 177 2.06 -18.46 -9.66
C GLN A 177 0.92 -17.65 -9.05
N THR A 178 0.68 -17.89 -7.76
CA THR A 178 -0.27 -17.10 -6.95
C THR A 178 0.49 -16.02 -6.20
N TYR A 179 -0.03 -14.80 -6.27
CA TYR A 179 0.50 -13.64 -5.58
C TYR A 179 -0.50 -13.15 -4.55
N LEU A 180 0.03 -12.77 -3.40
CA LEU A 180 -0.71 -12.03 -2.39
C LEU A 180 -0.66 -10.54 -2.74
N TYR A 181 -1.82 -9.93 -2.86
CA TYR A 181 -1.99 -8.49 -2.98
C TYR A 181 -2.56 -7.94 -1.69
N GLN A 182 -1.91 -6.95 -1.12
CA GLN A 182 -2.39 -6.24 0.06
C GLN A 182 -2.54 -4.75 -0.26
N GLN A 183 -3.67 -4.18 0.08
CA GLN A 183 -3.85 -2.74 0.15
C GLN A 183 -4.27 -2.36 1.57
N ALA A 184 -3.65 -1.30 2.09
CA ALA A 184 -3.96 -0.80 3.42
C ALA A 184 -3.78 0.72 3.48
N VAL A 185 -4.44 1.35 4.43
CA VAL A 185 -4.19 2.74 4.80
C VAL A 185 -3.86 2.77 6.28
N SER A 186 -2.67 3.25 6.62
CA SER A 186 -2.21 3.38 8.00
C SER A 186 -2.29 4.84 8.44
N PRO A 187 -3.25 5.23 9.31
CA PRO A 187 -3.28 6.57 9.88
C PRO A 187 -2.05 6.80 10.78
N LEU A 188 -1.39 7.92 10.57
CA LEU A 188 -0.21 8.33 11.36
C LEU A 188 -0.49 9.67 12.03
N PRO A 189 -0.62 9.71 13.38
CA PRO A 189 -0.93 10.93 14.11
C PRO A 189 0.07 12.05 13.79
N GLY A 190 -0.45 13.20 13.35
CA GLY A 190 0.36 14.39 13.02
C GLY A 190 1.09 14.34 11.68
N LEU A 191 1.04 13.22 10.94
CA LEU A 191 1.67 13.06 9.63
C LEU A 191 0.69 12.69 8.51
N GLY A 192 -0.60 12.53 8.83
CA GLY A 192 -1.62 12.12 7.87
C GLY A 192 -1.79 10.61 7.81
N ALA A 193 -1.80 10.02 6.62
CA ALA A 193 -1.92 8.59 6.46
C ALA A 193 -0.96 8.07 5.38
N LEU A 194 -0.51 6.85 5.57
CA LEU A 194 0.35 6.13 4.64
C LEU A 194 -0.49 5.10 3.89
N PRO A 195 -0.68 5.23 2.58
CA PRO A 195 -1.20 4.16 1.77
C PRO A 195 -0.13 3.08 1.57
N ILE A 196 -0.53 1.84 1.75
CA ILE A 196 0.31 0.66 1.53
C ILE A 196 -0.35 -0.14 0.42
N ALA A 197 0.37 -0.37 -0.66
CA ALA A 197 -0.02 -1.33 -1.68
C ALA A 197 1.15 -2.29 -1.91
N ASN A 198 0.90 -3.57 -1.81
CA ASN A 198 1.94 -4.58 -1.85
C ASN A 198 1.47 -5.77 -2.70
N TYR A 199 2.06 -5.93 -3.87
CA TYR A 199 1.67 -6.96 -4.84
C TYR A 199 2.76 -8.00 -5.10
N ALA A 200 3.92 -7.86 -4.51
CA ALA A 200 5.10 -8.64 -4.90
C ALA A 200 5.35 -9.91 -4.09
N ALA A 201 4.45 -10.31 -3.19
CA ALA A 201 4.63 -11.54 -2.42
C ALA A 201 4.09 -12.75 -3.19
N VAL A 202 4.99 -13.59 -3.69
CA VAL A 202 4.67 -14.82 -4.40
C VAL A 202 4.46 -15.97 -3.43
N LYS A 203 3.49 -16.84 -3.72
CA LYS A 203 3.31 -18.08 -2.96
C LYS A 203 4.53 -18.99 -3.15
N LEU A 204 5.11 -19.40 -2.05
CA LEU A 204 6.26 -20.30 -2.04
C LEU A 204 5.80 -21.77 -2.14
N PRO A 205 6.64 -22.65 -2.68
CA PRO A 205 6.36 -24.10 -2.78
C PRO A 205 6.12 -24.75 -1.44
#